data_21eb97d8b8687747eec0a7c511a030e7
#
_entry.id   21eb97d8b8687747eec0a7c511a030e7
#
_cell.length_a   1.000
_cell.length_b   1.000
_cell.length_c   1.000
_cell.angle_alpha   90.00
_cell.angle_beta   90.00
_cell.angle_gamma   90.00
#
_symmetry.space_group_name_H-M   'P 1'
#
loop_
_entity.id
_entity.type
_entity.pdbx_description
1 polymer ?
#
loop_
_entity_poly.entity_id
_entity_poly.type
_entity_poly.pdbx_seq_one_letter_code
_entity_poly.pdbx_strand_id
1 'polypeptide(L)'
;MYNEDVRRMALALGLERRIVGVRFLYTWAEYQDSTLPEYGASTRFCYMVMRAGQGQCFKAQEKNFACGRSREALGIDPPQSTTASGELYYSCGIYESRAVAKEVEDAAVSIPQRLYGVEMGPLDELAAADVVILMADAFQTMRVVQGYAYHYGVLRNLGMVGNQGVCADLAARPFVKNDLNFSVLCAGTRQNCHWGRGELGVGMPAQMFPPVANGVIQTLNGIEYPQAKQEILERLSDPMELGVKIDPAVHYGKSASQWVKQRQEDQKRYEAHLAFEQR
;
A
#
# COMPACT_ATOMS: atom_id res chain seq x y z
N MET A 1 -10.24 1.04 -15.77
CA MET A 1 -10.40 -0.29 -15.11
C MET A 1 -10.58 -0.13 -13.60
N TYR A 2 -9.83 0.74 -12.91
CA TYR A 2 -9.88 0.90 -11.43
C TYR A 2 -10.77 2.03 -10.91
N ASN A 3 -11.39 2.84 -11.77
CA ASN A 3 -12.04 4.11 -11.40
C ASN A 3 -13.07 3.98 -10.27
N GLU A 4 -13.92 2.96 -10.33
CA GLU A 4 -14.96 2.76 -9.31
C GLU A 4 -14.36 2.34 -7.96
N ASP A 5 -13.42 1.39 -7.96
CA ASP A 5 -12.76 0.92 -6.73
C ASP A 5 -11.91 2.02 -6.08
N VAL A 6 -11.19 2.83 -6.90
CA VAL A 6 -10.43 4.00 -6.43
C VAL A 6 -11.36 5.00 -5.76
N ARG A 7 -12.46 5.37 -6.43
CA ARG A 7 -13.44 6.32 -5.93
C ARG A 7 -14.08 5.84 -4.62
N ARG A 8 -14.57 4.62 -4.60
CA ARG A 8 -15.23 4.01 -3.43
C ARG A 8 -14.28 3.91 -2.23
N MET A 9 -13.07 3.43 -2.44
CA MET A 9 -12.07 3.31 -1.38
C MET A 9 -11.66 4.69 -0.84
N ALA A 10 -11.41 5.66 -1.72
CA ALA A 10 -11.05 7.03 -1.32
C ALA A 10 -12.16 7.70 -0.51
N LEU A 11 -13.43 7.55 -0.91
CA LEU A 11 -14.58 8.09 -0.18
C LEU A 11 -14.78 7.39 1.18
N ALA A 12 -14.68 6.05 1.22
CA ALA A 12 -14.84 5.29 2.45
C ALA A 12 -13.76 5.64 3.49
N LEU A 13 -12.52 5.78 3.05
CA LEU A 13 -11.39 6.08 3.94
C LEU A 13 -11.18 7.57 4.19
N GLY A 14 -11.78 8.46 3.38
CA GLY A 14 -11.51 9.89 3.44
C GLY A 14 -10.05 10.20 3.10
N LEU A 15 -9.51 9.59 2.03
CA LEU A 15 -8.13 9.82 1.63
C LEU A 15 -7.93 11.24 1.11
N GLU A 16 -6.94 11.94 1.65
CA GLU A 16 -6.56 13.28 1.19
C GLU A 16 -5.71 13.25 -0.09
N ARG A 17 -5.02 12.13 -0.33
CA ARG A 17 -4.12 11.95 -1.46
C ARG A 17 -4.68 10.92 -2.43
N ARG A 18 -4.42 11.12 -3.72
CA ARG A 18 -4.82 10.16 -4.74
C ARG A 18 -4.02 8.86 -4.61
N ILE A 19 -4.68 7.76 -4.90
CA ILE A 19 -4.08 6.43 -4.97
C ILE A 19 -3.22 6.38 -6.24
N VAL A 20 -1.97 5.96 -6.10
CA VAL A 20 -0.96 5.97 -7.18
C VAL A 20 -0.82 4.58 -7.77
N GLY A 21 -0.84 4.50 -9.10
CA GLY A 21 -0.41 3.33 -9.85
C GLY A 21 1.04 3.48 -10.29
N VAL A 22 1.77 2.36 -10.31
CA VAL A 22 3.11 2.25 -10.88
C VAL A 22 3.12 1.07 -11.84
N ARG A 23 3.49 1.31 -13.08
CA ARG A 23 3.74 0.27 -14.09
C ARG A 23 5.23 0.18 -14.37
N PHE A 24 5.76 -1.04 -14.39
CA PHE A 24 7.15 -1.31 -14.68
C PHE A 24 7.36 -1.55 -16.18
N LEU A 25 8.33 -0.88 -16.76
CA LEU A 25 8.68 -0.96 -18.17
C LEU A 25 10.04 -1.65 -18.29
N TYR A 26 10.07 -2.81 -18.93
CA TYR A 26 11.27 -3.66 -18.99
C TYR A 26 12.12 -3.39 -20.22
N THR A 27 11.53 -2.80 -21.26
CA THR A 27 12.19 -2.58 -22.54
C THR A 27 12.10 -1.13 -23.01
N TRP A 28 13.04 -0.75 -23.87
CA TRP A 28 12.97 0.52 -24.56
C TRP A 28 11.70 0.67 -25.40
N ALA A 29 11.25 -0.42 -26.04
CA ALA A 29 10.02 -0.42 -26.84
C ALA A 29 8.80 -0.04 -25.98
N GLU A 30 8.61 -0.70 -24.82
CA GLU A 30 7.52 -0.37 -23.90
C GLU A 30 7.58 1.10 -23.43
N TYR A 31 8.80 1.62 -23.20
CA TYR A 31 8.95 3.03 -22.83
C TYR A 31 8.59 3.98 -23.97
N GLN A 32 8.96 3.65 -25.21
CA GLN A 32 8.61 4.47 -26.38
C GLN A 32 7.12 4.42 -26.70
N ASP A 33 6.49 3.26 -26.57
CA ASP A 33 5.05 3.06 -26.82
C ASP A 33 4.16 3.77 -25.79
N SER A 34 4.71 4.12 -24.64
CA SER A 34 4.00 4.92 -23.64
C SER A 34 3.70 6.32 -24.15
N THR A 35 2.44 6.71 -24.08
CA THR A 35 1.96 8.05 -24.48
C THR A 35 2.09 9.09 -23.38
N LEU A 36 2.50 8.68 -22.16
CA LEU A 36 2.67 9.60 -21.05
C LEU A 36 3.87 10.55 -21.29
N PRO A 37 3.80 11.79 -20.79
CA PRO A 37 4.91 12.74 -20.89
C PRO A 37 6.12 12.24 -20.10
N GLU A 38 7.32 12.54 -20.58
CA GLU A 38 8.54 12.26 -19.82
C GLU A 38 8.62 13.11 -18.56
N TYR A 39 9.09 12.52 -17.47
CA TYR A 39 9.37 13.27 -16.25
C TYR A 39 10.56 14.22 -16.47
N GLY A 40 10.33 15.52 -16.32
CA GLY A 40 11.28 16.56 -16.75
C GLY A 40 12.46 16.81 -15.79
N ALA A 41 12.64 16.02 -14.72
CA ALA A 41 13.67 16.27 -13.71
C ALA A 41 14.36 14.97 -13.27
N SER A 42 15.51 15.11 -12.58
CA SER A 42 16.15 14.03 -11.84
C SER A 42 15.79 14.16 -10.36
N THR A 43 15.16 13.13 -9.78
CA THR A 43 14.69 13.17 -8.40
C THR A 43 14.61 11.76 -7.78
N ARG A 44 14.09 11.66 -6.57
CA ARG A 44 13.90 10.38 -5.88
C ARG A 44 12.56 9.75 -6.29
N PHE A 45 12.50 8.42 -6.33
CA PHE A 45 11.27 7.68 -6.62
C PHE A 45 10.11 8.07 -5.69
N CYS A 46 10.38 8.24 -4.39
CA CYS A 46 9.36 8.67 -3.44
C CYS A 46 8.77 10.06 -3.78
N TYR A 47 9.58 10.98 -4.31
CA TYR A 47 9.09 12.27 -4.78
C TYR A 47 8.23 12.13 -6.03
N MET A 48 8.57 11.22 -6.94
CA MET A 48 7.73 10.89 -8.10
C MET A 48 6.37 10.34 -7.66
N VAL A 49 6.34 9.43 -6.66
CA VAL A 49 5.08 8.94 -6.06
C VAL A 49 4.26 10.08 -5.47
N MET A 50 4.90 11.02 -4.77
CA MET A 50 4.21 12.20 -4.27
C MET A 50 3.59 13.04 -5.41
N ARG A 51 4.32 13.28 -6.50
CA ARG A 51 3.82 14.03 -7.65
C ARG A 51 2.67 13.31 -8.36
N ALA A 52 2.75 11.98 -8.47
CA ALA A 52 1.65 11.18 -8.98
C ALA A 52 0.40 11.26 -8.07
N GLY A 53 0.59 11.20 -6.75
CA GLY A 53 -0.49 11.42 -5.78
C GLY A 53 -1.10 12.83 -5.79
N GLN A 54 -0.42 13.79 -6.42
CA GLN A 54 -0.92 15.15 -6.69
C GLN A 54 -1.59 15.28 -8.07
N GLY A 55 -1.75 14.19 -8.81
CA GLY A 55 -2.45 14.17 -10.10
C GLY A 55 -1.55 14.22 -11.34
N GLN A 56 -0.23 14.05 -11.21
CA GLN A 56 0.65 14.02 -12.38
C GLN A 56 0.77 12.61 -12.94
N CYS A 57 0.57 12.46 -14.25
CA CYS A 57 0.88 11.25 -15.00
C CYS A 57 2.16 11.46 -15.82
N PHE A 58 3.09 10.52 -15.75
CA PHE A 58 4.36 10.60 -16.46
C PHE A 58 5.02 9.24 -16.61
N LYS A 59 5.98 9.15 -17.56
CA LYS A 59 6.96 8.07 -17.64
C LYS A 59 8.34 8.58 -17.21
N ALA A 60 9.14 7.72 -16.55
CA ALA A 60 10.48 8.04 -16.07
C ALA A 60 11.45 6.89 -16.39
N GLN A 61 12.70 7.24 -16.69
CA GLN A 61 13.77 6.28 -16.99
C GLN A 61 14.99 6.56 -16.09
N GLU A 62 16.05 5.78 -16.24
CA GLU A 62 17.26 5.82 -15.42
C GLU A 62 17.74 7.23 -15.07
N LYS A 63 17.83 8.14 -16.05
CA LYS A 63 18.28 9.53 -15.86
C LYS A 63 17.45 10.34 -14.86
N ASN A 64 16.20 9.91 -14.62
CA ASN A 64 15.28 10.60 -13.72
C ASN A 64 15.43 10.16 -12.26
N PHE A 65 16.15 9.09 -11.95
CA PHE A 65 16.30 8.54 -10.60
C PHE A 65 17.59 8.99 -9.94
N ALA A 66 17.56 10.05 -9.14
CA ALA A 66 18.71 10.59 -8.42
C ALA A 66 19.14 9.74 -7.20
N CYS A 67 18.28 8.85 -6.71
CA CYS A 67 18.56 8.03 -5.53
C CYS A 67 19.05 6.63 -5.94
N GLY A 68 20.32 6.31 -5.68
CA GLY A 68 20.91 5.00 -5.99
C GLY A 68 20.12 3.84 -5.34
N ARG A 69 19.67 4.01 -4.09
CA ARG A 69 18.87 2.98 -3.41
C ARG A 69 17.53 2.69 -4.10
N SER A 70 16.88 3.69 -4.68
CA SER A 70 15.66 3.45 -5.46
C SER A 70 15.95 2.77 -6.79
N ARG A 71 17.10 3.06 -7.42
CA ARG A 71 17.54 2.40 -8.65
C ARG A 71 17.82 0.92 -8.42
N GLU A 72 18.48 0.58 -7.32
CA GLU A 72 18.74 -0.81 -6.91
C GLU A 72 17.46 -1.55 -6.54
N ALA A 73 16.60 -0.96 -5.71
CA ALA A 73 15.34 -1.59 -5.31
C ALA A 73 14.40 -1.89 -6.50
N LEU A 74 14.36 -0.98 -7.47
CA LEU A 74 13.54 -1.12 -8.68
C LEU A 74 14.21 -1.94 -9.79
N GLY A 75 15.42 -2.44 -9.59
CA GLY A 75 16.11 -3.22 -10.63
C GLY A 75 16.62 -2.38 -11.81
N ILE A 76 16.72 -1.07 -11.67
CA ILE A 76 17.32 -0.19 -12.69
C ILE A 76 18.84 -0.41 -12.72
N ASP A 77 19.47 -0.42 -11.53
CA ASP A 77 20.87 -0.74 -11.36
C ASP A 77 21.06 -2.03 -10.54
N PRO A 78 22.13 -2.76 -10.74
CA PRO A 78 22.54 -3.80 -9.81
C PRO A 78 22.93 -3.19 -8.45
N PRO A 79 22.80 -3.93 -7.32
CA PRO A 79 23.26 -3.47 -6.02
C PRO A 79 24.76 -3.13 -6.04
N GLN A 80 25.12 -1.97 -5.52
CA GLN A 80 26.51 -1.58 -5.37
C GLN A 80 27.20 -2.41 -4.27
N SER A 81 28.50 -2.64 -4.40
CA SER A 81 29.25 -3.45 -3.43
C SER A 81 29.20 -2.90 -2.00
N THR A 82 29.23 -1.58 -1.84
CA THR A 82 29.08 -0.91 -0.53
C THR A 82 27.71 -1.10 0.08
N THR A 83 26.67 -1.19 -0.73
CA THR A 83 25.32 -1.53 -0.31
C THR A 83 25.23 -3.00 0.08
N ALA A 84 25.59 -3.89 -0.84
CA ALA A 84 25.51 -5.34 -0.63
C ALA A 84 26.36 -5.84 0.56
N SER A 85 27.40 -5.12 0.93
CA SER A 85 28.24 -5.45 2.10
C SER A 85 27.74 -4.87 3.43
N GLY A 86 26.69 -4.06 3.42
CA GLY A 86 26.20 -3.30 4.58
C GLY A 86 27.05 -2.07 4.93
N GLU A 87 28.16 -1.82 4.20
CA GLU A 87 29.09 -0.73 4.50
C GLU A 87 28.44 0.65 4.45
N LEU A 88 27.56 0.87 3.46
CA LEU A 88 26.90 2.17 3.24
C LEU A 88 26.17 2.66 4.51
N TYR A 89 25.29 1.86 5.05
CA TYR A 89 24.48 2.27 6.20
C TYR A 89 25.20 2.14 7.54
N TYR A 90 26.16 1.23 7.63
CA TYR A 90 27.05 1.17 8.79
C TYR A 90 27.89 2.45 8.90
N SER A 91 28.53 2.89 7.82
CA SER A 91 29.32 4.13 7.79
C SER A 91 28.50 5.40 8.08
N CYS A 92 27.19 5.36 7.79
CA CYS A 92 26.26 6.44 8.14
C CYS A 92 25.81 6.39 9.61
N GLY A 93 26.22 5.42 10.42
CA GLY A 93 25.83 5.27 11.82
C GLY A 93 24.36 4.88 12.02
N ILE A 94 23.74 4.25 11.01
CA ILE A 94 22.32 3.85 11.07
C ILE A 94 22.16 2.52 11.82
N TYR A 95 23.17 1.65 11.74
CA TYR A 95 23.18 0.35 12.42
C TYR A 95 24.39 0.20 13.32
N GLU A 96 24.23 -0.57 14.39
CA GLU A 96 25.27 -0.82 15.40
C GLU A 96 26.55 -1.47 14.83
N SER A 97 26.38 -2.34 13.85
CA SER A 97 27.48 -3.07 13.24
C SER A 97 27.27 -3.27 11.74
N ARG A 98 28.39 -3.52 11.02
CA ARG A 98 28.35 -3.89 9.61
C ARG A 98 27.57 -5.21 9.38
N ALA A 99 27.62 -6.13 10.33
CA ALA A 99 26.89 -7.40 10.24
C ALA A 99 25.37 -7.15 10.26
N VAL A 100 24.87 -6.34 11.17
CA VAL A 100 23.45 -5.93 11.23
C VAL A 100 23.06 -5.17 9.98
N ALA A 101 23.89 -4.23 9.52
CA ALA A 101 23.64 -3.49 8.28
C ALA A 101 23.51 -4.43 7.07
N LYS A 102 24.38 -5.44 6.99
CA LYS A 102 24.33 -6.44 5.92
C LYS A 102 23.07 -7.31 5.99
N GLU A 103 22.69 -7.77 7.17
CA GLU A 103 21.45 -8.55 7.37
C GLU A 103 20.23 -7.77 6.87
N VAL A 104 20.15 -6.48 7.17
CA VAL A 104 19.07 -5.61 6.70
C VAL A 104 19.08 -5.47 5.17
N GLU A 105 20.26 -5.31 4.58
CA GLU A 105 20.39 -5.22 3.12
C GLU A 105 20.05 -6.54 2.42
N ASP A 106 20.44 -7.67 2.98
CA ASP A 106 20.08 -9.00 2.46
C ASP A 106 18.57 -9.26 2.54
N ALA A 107 17.89 -8.68 3.54
CA ALA A 107 16.44 -8.77 3.69
C ALA A 107 15.66 -7.76 2.82
N ALA A 108 16.32 -6.75 2.29
CA ALA A 108 15.71 -5.77 1.39
C ALA A 108 15.31 -6.44 0.07
N VAL A 109 14.10 -6.13 -0.40
CA VAL A 109 13.58 -6.71 -1.64
C VAL A 109 13.89 -5.78 -2.81
N SER A 110 14.47 -6.33 -3.86
CA SER A 110 14.67 -5.66 -5.14
C SER A 110 13.98 -6.43 -6.26
N ILE A 111 13.53 -5.71 -7.29
CA ILE A 111 12.97 -6.33 -8.50
C ILE A 111 14.13 -7.04 -9.23
N PRO A 112 14.03 -8.37 -9.47
CA PRO A 112 15.16 -9.13 -10.01
C PRO A 112 15.41 -8.89 -11.50
N GLN A 113 14.36 -8.51 -12.25
CA GLN A 113 14.49 -8.15 -13.67
C GLN A 113 14.96 -6.70 -13.79
N ARG A 114 15.83 -6.46 -14.77
CA ARG A 114 16.23 -5.09 -15.08
C ARG A 114 15.07 -4.29 -15.64
N LEU A 115 14.76 -3.16 -15.01
CA LEU A 115 13.81 -2.19 -15.52
C LEU A 115 14.49 -1.16 -16.42
N TYR A 116 13.81 -0.83 -17.51
CA TYR A 116 14.15 0.33 -18.33
C TYR A 116 13.59 1.63 -17.75
N GLY A 117 12.38 1.57 -17.21
CA GLY A 117 11.70 2.73 -16.63
C GLY A 117 10.38 2.38 -15.94
N VAL A 118 9.62 3.40 -15.66
CA VAL A 118 8.28 3.28 -15.04
C VAL A 118 7.29 4.24 -15.70
N GLU A 119 6.00 3.86 -15.70
CA GLU A 119 4.88 4.79 -15.79
C GLU A 119 4.32 5.02 -14.40
N MET A 120 3.87 6.23 -14.11
CA MET A 120 3.32 6.57 -12.81
C MET A 120 2.26 7.67 -12.93
N GLY A 121 1.20 7.53 -12.13
CA GLY A 121 0.11 8.50 -12.07
C GLY A 121 -0.95 8.07 -11.08
N PRO A 122 -2.02 8.85 -10.95
CA PRO A 122 -3.23 8.38 -10.26
C PRO A 122 -3.72 7.08 -10.89
N LEU A 123 -4.06 6.10 -10.07
CA LEU A 123 -4.42 4.75 -10.54
C LEU A 123 -5.61 4.76 -11.50
N ASP A 124 -6.56 5.65 -11.29
CA ASP A 124 -7.75 5.84 -12.12
C ASP A 124 -7.45 6.52 -13.48
N GLU A 125 -6.27 7.09 -13.66
CA GLU A 125 -5.82 7.73 -14.91
C GLU A 125 -4.83 6.88 -15.71
N LEU A 126 -4.35 5.76 -15.14
CA LEU A 126 -3.43 4.85 -15.83
C LEU A 126 -4.18 3.73 -16.57
N ALA A 127 -3.67 3.36 -17.74
CA ALA A 127 -4.19 2.22 -18.50
C ALA A 127 -3.90 0.88 -17.80
N ALA A 128 -2.75 0.77 -17.12
CA ALA A 128 -2.33 -0.41 -16.37
C ALA A 128 -1.39 -0.01 -15.23
N ALA A 129 -1.32 -0.86 -14.22
CA ALA A 129 -0.35 -0.77 -13.13
C ALA A 129 0.08 -2.17 -12.69
N ASP A 130 1.31 -2.31 -12.20
CA ASP A 130 1.83 -3.51 -11.57
C ASP A 130 1.68 -3.42 -10.05
N VAL A 131 1.87 -2.22 -9.51
CA VAL A 131 1.78 -1.93 -8.07
C VAL A 131 0.91 -0.70 -7.83
N VAL A 132 0.13 -0.77 -6.76
CA VAL A 132 -0.66 0.34 -6.24
C VAL A 132 -0.05 0.82 -4.94
N ILE A 133 0.13 2.14 -4.81
CA ILE A 133 0.66 2.78 -3.61
C ILE A 133 -0.33 3.84 -3.12
N LEU A 134 -0.65 3.81 -1.84
CA LEU A 134 -1.43 4.85 -1.18
C LEU A 134 -0.75 5.34 0.09
N MET A 135 -0.91 6.63 0.39
CA MET A 135 -0.51 7.23 1.64
C MET A 135 -1.75 7.42 2.50
N ALA A 136 -1.69 6.95 3.72
CA ALA A 136 -2.81 6.88 4.63
C ALA A 136 -2.34 7.13 6.07
N ASP A 137 -3.21 7.57 6.95
CA ASP A 137 -2.92 7.59 8.38
C ASP A 137 -2.98 6.18 8.99
N ALA A 138 -2.68 6.07 10.27
CA ALA A 138 -2.67 4.78 10.97
C ALA A 138 -4.06 4.11 10.99
N PHE A 139 -5.14 4.90 11.13
CA PHE A 139 -6.50 4.38 11.15
C PHE A 139 -6.92 3.90 9.75
N GLN A 140 -6.68 4.70 8.72
CA GLN A 140 -6.93 4.33 7.33
C GLN A 140 -6.11 3.09 6.92
N THR A 141 -4.84 3.01 7.35
CA THR A 141 -3.98 1.84 7.11
C THR A 141 -4.56 0.59 7.78
N MET A 142 -5.02 0.69 9.02
CA MET A 142 -5.72 -0.41 9.71
C MET A 142 -6.93 -0.87 8.89
N ARG A 143 -7.74 0.05 8.35
CA ARG A 143 -8.89 -0.28 7.52
C ARG A 143 -8.51 -1.01 6.23
N VAL A 144 -7.39 -0.62 5.61
CA VAL A 144 -6.86 -1.33 4.43
C VAL A 144 -6.43 -2.75 4.80
N VAL A 145 -5.75 -2.93 5.92
CA VAL A 145 -5.36 -4.27 6.41
C VAL A 145 -6.59 -5.13 6.72
N GLN A 146 -7.64 -4.55 7.27
CA GLN A 146 -8.92 -5.26 7.49
C GLN A 146 -9.60 -5.62 6.17
N GLY A 147 -9.57 -4.72 5.17
CA GLY A 147 -10.03 -5.00 3.81
C GLY A 147 -9.26 -6.14 3.15
N TYR A 148 -7.95 -6.18 3.32
CA TYR A 148 -7.11 -7.31 2.92
C TYR A 148 -7.55 -8.60 3.63
N ALA A 149 -7.65 -8.55 4.97
CA ALA A 149 -7.98 -9.72 5.78
C ALA A 149 -9.36 -10.30 5.47
N TYR A 150 -10.29 -9.48 4.99
CA TYR A 150 -11.62 -9.93 4.57
C TYR A 150 -11.58 -11.00 3.47
N HIS A 151 -10.62 -10.89 2.53
CA HIS A 151 -10.47 -11.84 1.42
C HIS A 151 -9.32 -12.82 1.58
N TYR A 152 -8.21 -12.38 2.21
CA TYR A 152 -6.94 -13.12 2.21
C TYR A 152 -6.55 -13.64 3.60
N GLY A 153 -7.24 -13.22 4.66
CA GLY A 153 -6.92 -13.62 6.03
C GLY A 153 -5.70 -12.89 6.58
N VAL A 154 -4.78 -13.61 7.21
CA VAL A 154 -3.64 -13.02 7.91
C VAL A 154 -2.58 -12.49 6.95
N LEU A 155 -2.22 -11.22 7.10
CA LEU A 155 -1.09 -10.62 6.41
C LEU A 155 0.23 -11.11 7.02
N ARG A 156 1.02 -11.87 6.26
CA ARG A 156 2.21 -12.58 6.78
C ARG A 156 3.53 -12.11 6.20
N ASN A 157 3.55 -11.56 4.99
CA ASN A 157 4.77 -11.21 4.27
C ASN A 157 5.26 -9.79 4.55
N LEU A 158 4.97 -9.25 5.72
CA LEU A 158 5.41 -7.92 6.12
C LEU A 158 6.93 -7.83 6.29
N GLY A 159 7.49 -6.73 5.85
CA GLY A 159 8.89 -6.42 6.11
C GLY A 159 9.16 -4.95 5.90
N MET A 160 9.77 -4.33 6.90
CA MET A 160 10.23 -2.95 6.87
C MET A 160 11.34 -2.73 7.88
N VAL A 161 12.23 -1.82 7.58
CA VAL A 161 13.37 -1.47 8.45
C VAL A 161 13.49 0.03 8.70
N GLY A 162 12.51 0.82 8.27
CA GLY A 162 12.55 2.29 8.34
C GLY A 162 13.49 2.95 7.32
N ASN A 163 14.06 2.17 6.43
CA ASN A 163 14.86 2.60 5.28
C ASN A 163 14.20 2.13 3.99
N GLN A 164 14.44 2.82 2.87
CA GLN A 164 13.93 2.43 1.54
C GLN A 164 12.39 2.28 1.49
N GLY A 165 11.68 3.10 2.27
CA GLY A 165 10.25 2.91 2.56
C GLY A 165 9.35 2.88 1.33
N VAL A 166 9.53 3.73 0.30
CA VAL A 166 8.64 3.75 -0.86
C VAL A 166 9.14 2.85 -1.98
N CYS A 167 10.43 2.85 -2.27
CA CYS A 167 10.99 2.08 -3.38
C CYS A 167 11.03 0.57 -3.08
N ALA A 168 11.57 0.16 -1.93
CA ALA A 168 11.65 -1.25 -1.56
C ALA A 168 10.37 -1.74 -0.88
N ASP A 169 9.91 -1.07 0.20
CA ASP A 169 8.78 -1.59 1.00
C ASP A 169 7.44 -1.51 0.26
N LEU A 170 7.20 -0.45 -0.54
CA LEU A 170 5.88 -0.21 -1.16
C LEU A 170 5.81 -0.52 -2.65
N ALA A 171 6.95 -0.63 -3.34
CA ALA A 171 6.96 -0.96 -4.76
C ALA A 171 7.58 -2.35 -5.01
N ALA A 172 8.88 -2.54 -4.74
CA ALA A 172 9.56 -3.78 -5.06
C ALA A 172 9.02 -4.98 -4.27
N ARG A 173 8.85 -4.83 -2.95
CA ARG A 173 8.38 -5.92 -2.09
C ARG A 173 6.97 -6.40 -2.46
N PRO A 174 5.94 -5.55 -2.60
CA PRO A 174 4.62 -5.99 -3.05
C PRO A 174 4.65 -6.70 -4.39
N PHE A 175 5.42 -6.19 -5.34
CA PHE A 175 5.56 -6.81 -6.65
C PHE A 175 6.19 -8.19 -6.58
N VAL A 176 7.34 -8.31 -5.91
CA VAL A 176 8.13 -9.56 -5.87
C VAL A 176 7.47 -10.62 -4.96
N LYS A 177 6.90 -10.20 -3.84
CA LYS A 177 6.24 -11.12 -2.90
C LYS A 177 4.78 -11.41 -3.26
N ASN A 178 4.23 -10.69 -4.23
CA ASN A 178 2.83 -10.75 -4.65
C ASN A 178 1.86 -10.63 -3.46
N ASP A 179 2.15 -9.69 -2.55
CA ASP A 179 1.38 -9.48 -1.33
C ASP A 179 1.39 -8.02 -0.91
N LEU A 180 0.45 -7.63 -0.03
CA LEU A 180 0.39 -6.30 0.54
C LEU A 180 1.56 -6.08 1.53
N ASN A 181 2.14 -4.90 1.49
CA ASN A 181 3.04 -4.42 2.54
C ASN A 181 2.68 -2.99 2.94
N PHE A 182 2.99 -2.60 4.16
CA PHE A 182 2.96 -1.20 4.56
C PHE A 182 4.32 -0.76 5.09
N SER A 183 4.58 0.54 5.11
CA SER A 183 5.84 1.11 5.53
C SER A 183 5.63 2.34 6.39
N VAL A 184 6.41 2.43 7.46
CA VAL A 184 6.53 3.66 8.25
C VAL A 184 7.33 4.75 7.51
N LEU A 185 7.74 4.48 6.29
CA LEU A 185 8.54 5.33 5.43
C LEU A 185 9.98 5.50 5.96
N CYS A 186 10.85 6.13 5.17
CA CYS A 186 12.22 6.42 5.57
C CYS A 186 12.42 7.92 5.81
N ALA A 187 13.47 8.28 6.53
CA ALA A 187 13.81 9.67 6.82
C ALA A 187 13.90 10.53 5.54
N GLY A 188 14.57 10.02 4.51
CA GLY A 188 14.72 10.73 3.24
C GLY A 188 13.38 10.97 2.53
N THR A 189 12.46 10.01 2.60
CA THR A 189 11.10 10.13 2.08
C THR A 189 10.32 11.21 2.82
N ARG A 190 10.34 11.17 4.15
CA ARG A 190 9.60 12.16 4.97
C ARG A 190 10.12 13.58 4.77
N GLN A 191 11.44 13.75 4.67
CA GLN A 191 12.05 15.06 4.43
C GLN A 191 11.71 15.64 3.06
N ASN A 192 11.66 14.80 2.01
CA ASN A 192 11.53 15.28 0.63
C ASN A 192 10.10 15.34 0.12
N CYS A 193 9.17 14.58 0.70
CA CYS A 193 7.81 14.45 0.19
C CYS A 193 6.76 15.16 1.05
N HIS A 194 7.18 15.80 2.15
CA HIS A 194 6.29 16.54 3.06
C HIS A 194 5.10 15.71 3.56
N TRP A 195 5.29 14.40 3.72
CA TRP A 195 4.27 13.54 4.33
C TRP A 195 4.24 13.75 5.84
N GLY A 196 3.04 13.79 6.39
CA GLY A 196 2.80 14.01 7.80
C GLY A 196 3.41 12.91 8.70
N ARG A 197 3.68 13.24 9.95
CA ARG A 197 4.26 12.28 10.92
C ARG A 197 3.38 11.05 11.14
N GLY A 198 2.07 11.20 11.03
CA GLY A 198 1.09 10.13 11.17
C GLY A 198 0.80 9.35 9.89
N GLU A 199 1.29 9.80 8.73
CA GLU A 199 1.09 9.10 7.46
C GLU A 199 2.00 7.88 7.35
N LEU A 200 1.44 6.81 6.82
CA LEU A 200 2.08 5.55 6.46
C LEU A 200 1.89 5.32 4.96
N GLY A 201 2.75 4.51 4.38
CA GLY A 201 2.54 4.03 3.03
C GLY A 201 1.97 2.61 3.02
N VAL A 202 1.08 2.32 2.08
CA VAL A 202 0.63 0.96 1.77
C VAL A 202 0.90 0.69 0.31
N GLY A 203 1.53 -0.45 0.02
CA GLY A 203 1.78 -0.94 -1.33
C GLY A 203 1.18 -2.32 -1.53
N MET A 204 0.65 -2.59 -2.72
CA MET A 204 0.10 -3.89 -3.07
C MET A 204 0.19 -4.17 -4.57
N PRO A 205 0.23 -5.44 -5.02
CA PRO A 205 0.07 -5.76 -6.42
C PRO A 205 -1.24 -5.19 -6.97
N ALA A 206 -1.24 -4.69 -8.18
CA ALA A 206 -2.41 -4.01 -8.75
C ALA A 206 -3.65 -4.91 -8.83
N GLN A 207 -3.46 -6.22 -9.10
CA GLN A 207 -4.57 -7.19 -9.11
C GLN A 207 -5.20 -7.40 -7.73
N MET A 208 -4.50 -7.08 -6.65
CA MET A 208 -5.01 -7.18 -5.28
C MET A 208 -5.86 -5.97 -4.87
N PHE A 209 -5.71 -4.84 -5.56
CA PHE A 209 -6.39 -3.60 -5.20
C PHE A 209 -7.92 -3.71 -5.21
N PRO A 210 -8.58 -4.23 -6.28
CA PRO A 210 -10.05 -4.32 -6.28
C PRO A 210 -10.62 -5.17 -5.14
N PRO A 211 -10.13 -6.40 -4.84
CA PRO A 211 -10.62 -7.14 -3.69
C PRO A 211 -10.33 -6.45 -2.35
N VAL A 212 -9.18 -5.80 -2.16
CA VAL A 212 -8.90 -5.05 -0.92
C VAL A 212 -9.84 -3.87 -0.76
N ALA A 213 -10.08 -3.09 -1.82
CA ALA A 213 -11.05 -2.00 -1.83
C ALA A 213 -12.47 -2.51 -1.50
N ASN A 214 -12.88 -3.63 -2.10
CA ASN A 214 -14.15 -4.28 -1.76
C ASN A 214 -14.20 -4.68 -0.28
N GLY A 215 -13.15 -5.29 0.26
CA GLY A 215 -13.07 -5.68 1.67
C GLY A 215 -13.18 -4.49 2.64
N VAL A 216 -12.58 -3.34 2.31
CA VAL A 216 -12.77 -2.09 3.08
C VAL A 216 -14.25 -1.71 3.13
N ILE A 217 -14.95 -1.79 1.99
CA ILE A 217 -16.37 -1.45 1.90
C ILE A 217 -17.23 -2.45 2.68
N GLN A 218 -17.03 -3.75 2.48
CA GLN A 218 -17.82 -4.80 3.11
C GLN A 218 -17.70 -4.81 4.64
N THR A 219 -16.54 -4.41 5.17
CA THR A 219 -16.30 -4.35 6.61
C THR A 219 -16.74 -3.04 7.27
N LEU A 220 -17.20 -2.05 6.50
CA LEU A 220 -17.53 -0.72 6.97
C LEU A 220 -18.51 -0.73 8.14
N ASN A 221 -19.69 -1.36 7.97
CA ASN A 221 -20.70 -1.39 9.03
C ASN A 221 -20.24 -2.11 10.29
N GLY A 222 -19.43 -3.16 10.14
CA GLY A 222 -18.95 -3.93 11.27
C GLY A 222 -17.81 -3.29 12.05
N ILE A 223 -17.02 -2.45 11.41
CA ILE A 223 -15.75 -1.93 11.97
C ILE A 223 -15.83 -0.45 12.33
N GLU A 224 -16.48 0.36 11.50
CA GLU A 224 -16.53 1.80 11.74
C GLU A 224 -17.42 2.15 12.92
N TYR A 225 -16.95 3.09 13.74
CA TYR A 225 -17.76 3.68 14.80
C TYR A 225 -18.87 4.57 14.25
N PRO A 226 -19.97 4.80 15.00
CA PRO A 226 -21.08 5.63 14.57
C PRO A 226 -20.69 7.01 14.05
N GLN A 227 -19.74 7.68 14.71
CA GLN A 227 -19.24 8.98 14.29
C GLN A 227 -18.52 8.91 12.94
N ALA A 228 -17.61 7.94 12.77
CA ALA A 228 -16.89 7.76 11.50
C ALA A 228 -17.83 7.42 10.35
N LYS A 229 -18.90 6.63 10.62
CA LYS A 229 -19.95 6.36 9.62
C LYS A 229 -20.69 7.63 9.22
N GLN A 230 -20.97 8.51 10.17
CA GLN A 230 -21.59 9.81 9.88
C GLN A 230 -20.69 10.66 8.99
N GLU A 231 -19.40 10.74 9.29
CA GLU A 231 -18.41 11.44 8.47
C GLU A 231 -18.31 10.86 7.05
N ILE A 232 -18.44 9.53 6.90
CA ILE A 232 -18.48 8.87 5.60
C ILE A 232 -19.75 9.29 4.84
N LEU A 233 -20.92 9.26 5.52
CA LEU A 233 -22.18 9.69 4.92
C LEU A 233 -22.14 11.14 4.45
N GLU A 234 -21.48 12.03 5.18
CA GLU A 234 -21.31 13.42 4.80
C GLU A 234 -20.43 13.63 3.55
N ARG A 235 -19.51 12.69 3.27
CA ARG A 235 -18.67 12.72 2.06
C ARG A 235 -19.35 12.17 0.82
N LEU A 236 -20.45 11.45 0.97
CA LEU A 236 -21.16 10.82 -0.14
C LEU A 236 -22.22 11.76 -0.71
N SER A 237 -22.35 11.79 -2.03
CA SER A 237 -23.45 12.48 -2.70
C SER A 237 -24.75 11.63 -2.67
N ASP A 238 -24.59 10.31 -2.73
CA ASP A 238 -25.63 9.31 -2.58
C ASP A 238 -25.19 8.24 -1.57
N PRO A 239 -25.97 7.91 -0.54
CA PRO A 239 -25.66 6.83 0.41
C PRO A 239 -25.37 5.47 -0.22
N MET A 240 -25.83 5.24 -1.45
CA MET A 240 -25.60 4.00 -2.19
C MET A 240 -24.31 4.00 -3.01
N GLU A 241 -23.54 5.09 -3.04
CA GLU A 241 -22.30 5.19 -3.81
C GLU A 241 -21.27 4.10 -3.46
N LEU A 242 -21.25 3.63 -2.22
CA LEU A 242 -20.35 2.55 -1.80
C LEU A 242 -20.92 1.14 -2.08
N GLY A 243 -22.17 1.02 -2.54
CA GLY A 243 -22.82 -0.25 -2.76
C GLY A 243 -23.17 -1.02 -1.48
N VAL A 244 -23.13 -0.34 -0.32
CA VAL A 244 -23.54 -0.89 0.98
C VAL A 244 -24.41 0.12 1.72
N LYS A 245 -25.37 -0.38 2.49
CA LYS A 245 -26.18 0.46 3.37
C LYS A 245 -25.36 0.79 4.62
N ILE A 246 -25.02 2.05 4.81
CA ILE A 246 -24.36 2.52 6.03
C ILE A 246 -25.41 2.78 7.09
N ASP A 247 -25.26 2.13 8.25
CA ASP A 247 -26.16 2.31 9.40
C ASP A 247 -25.35 2.66 10.66
N PRO A 248 -25.40 3.93 11.12
CA PRO A 248 -24.66 4.36 12.32
C PRO A 248 -25.05 3.61 13.59
N ALA A 249 -26.26 3.04 13.65
CA ALA A 249 -26.70 2.28 14.81
C ALA A 249 -26.14 0.85 14.88
N VAL A 250 -25.52 0.37 13.81
CA VAL A 250 -24.95 -0.98 13.72
C VAL A 250 -23.47 -0.96 14.09
N HIS A 251 -23.06 -1.89 14.94
CA HIS A 251 -21.65 -2.14 15.27
C HIS A 251 -21.36 -3.64 15.19
N TYR A 252 -20.22 -4.03 14.61
CA TYR A 252 -19.93 -5.41 14.25
C TYR A 252 -21.06 -6.07 13.43
N GLY A 253 -21.60 -5.31 12.46
CA GLY A 253 -22.67 -5.77 11.56
C GLY A 253 -24.03 -6.00 12.21
N LYS A 254 -24.21 -5.71 13.51
CA LYS A 254 -25.44 -5.95 14.28
C LYS A 254 -25.66 -4.88 15.31
N SER A 255 -26.93 -4.68 15.71
CA SER A 255 -27.23 -3.92 16.92
C SER A 255 -26.63 -4.62 18.16
N ALA A 256 -26.37 -3.89 19.22
CA ALA A 256 -25.77 -4.44 20.42
C ALA A 256 -26.53 -5.68 20.96
N SER A 257 -27.86 -5.65 20.91
CA SER A 257 -28.71 -6.79 21.32
C SER A 257 -28.56 -8.00 20.39
N GLN A 258 -28.50 -7.79 19.08
CA GLN A 258 -28.29 -8.86 18.12
C GLN A 258 -26.90 -9.48 18.26
N TRP A 259 -25.89 -8.65 18.55
CA TRP A 259 -24.53 -9.11 18.75
C TRP A 259 -24.40 -9.99 20.01
N VAL A 260 -25.00 -9.58 21.12
CA VAL A 260 -25.02 -10.38 22.36
C VAL A 260 -25.73 -11.73 22.12
N LYS A 261 -26.87 -11.71 21.46
CA LYS A 261 -27.60 -12.95 21.15
C LYS A 261 -26.79 -13.90 20.27
N GLN A 262 -26.18 -13.37 19.20
CA GLN A 262 -25.33 -14.17 18.31
C GLN A 262 -24.14 -14.78 19.05
N ARG A 263 -23.46 -14.01 19.91
CA ARG A 263 -22.33 -14.49 20.69
C ARG A 263 -22.73 -15.65 21.64
N GLN A 264 -23.91 -15.57 22.22
CA GLN A 264 -24.43 -16.66 23.06
C GLN A 264 -24.71 -17.95 22.23
N GLU A 265 -25.24 -17.80 21.02
CA GLU A 265 -25.47 -18.94 20.12
C GLU A 265 -24.15 -19.55 19.64
N ASP A 266 -23.16 -18.73 19.28
CA ASP A 266 -21.86 -19.20 18.82
C ASP A 266 -21.07 -19.91 19.94
N GLN A 267 -21.18 -19.40 21.18
CA GLN A 267 -20.59 -20.05 22.34
C GLN A 267 -21.19 -21.46 22.57
N LYS A 268 -22.52 -21.59 22.46
CA LYS A 268 -23.18 -22.91 22.58
C LYS A 268 -22.75 -23.89 21.50
N ARG A 269 -22.57 -23.41 20.25
CA ARG A 269 -22.07 -24.23 19.13
C ARG A 269 -20.65 -24.70 19.36
N TYR A 270 -19.79 -23.81 19.85
CA TYR A 270 -18.41 -24.12 20.18
C TYR A 270 -18.31 -25.17 21.29
N GLU A 271 -19.08 -25.02 22.37
CA GLU A 271 -19.15 -25.99 23.46
C GLU A 271 -19.66 -27.36 23.01
N ALA A 272 -20.67 -27.39 22.11
CA ALA A 272 -21.19 -28.61 21.52
C ALA A 272 -20.15 -29.31 20.62
N HIS A 273 -19.34 -28.54 19.87
CA HIS A 273 -18.26 -29.05 19.05
C HIS A 273 -17.16 -29.69 19.89
N LEU A 274 -16.70 -29.02 20.96
CA LEU A 274 -15.72 -29.57 21.89
C LEU A 274 -16.22 -30.86 22.55
N ALA A 275 -17.47 -30.92 22.96
CA ALA A 275 -18.07 -32.11 23.53
C ALA A 275 -18.18 -33.27 22.52
N PHE A 276 -18.26 -32.99 21.22
CA PHE A 276 -18.22 -34.01 20.16
C PHE A 276 -16.81 -34.55 19.93
N GLU A 277 -15.80 -33.69 19.94
CA GLU A 277 -14.39 -34.13 19.75
C GLU A 277 -13.83 -34.93 20.94
N GLN A 278 -14.43 -34.85 22.12
CA GLN A 278 -14.04 -35.59 23.32
C GLN A 278 -14.72 -36.97 23.46
N ARG A 279 -15.55 -37.38 22.51
CA ARG A 279 -16.18 -38.72 22.43
C ARG A 279 -15.49 -39.62 21.45
#